data_b49fee5237bd4be415c3839f498bbb33
#
_entry.id   b49fee5237bd4be415c3839f498bbb33
#
_cell.length_a   1.000
_cell.length_b   1.000
_cell.length_c   1.000
_cell.angle_alpha   90.00
_cell.angle_beta   90.00
_cell.angle_gamma   90.00
#
_symmetry.space_group_name_H-M   'P 1'
#
loop_
_entity.id
_entity.type
_entity.pdbx_description
1 polymer ?
#
loop_
_entity_poly.entity_id
_entity_poly.type
_entity_poly.pdbx_seq_one_letter_code
_entity_poly.pdbx_strand_id
1 'polypeptide(L)'
;MTANTVITVATTQSPDAKPIAVSKTLTTNFTPLITVPSFEIPELVFGGSTVLAPGIAEVISPLIISNKTANTVYIDVQVFRLYDYSADPPIDVTSTFSLATNIPIPGYDTLPFPLNGQFFYNGDVLEAKSNVNDAIDVTISYTIGQAEEFLED
;
A
#
# COMPACT_ATOMS: atom_id res chain seq x y z
N MET A 1 34.30 15.84 -14.49
CA MET A 1 33.25 14.92 -14.93
C MET A 1 32.18 14.83 -13.85
N THR A 2 30.97 14.94 -14.24
CA THR A 2 29.83 14.86 -13.30
C THR A 2 29.20 13.49 -13.42
N ALA A 3 29.13 12.77 -12.31
CA ALA A 3 28.40 11.51 -12.31
C ALA A 3 26.90 11.79 -12.46
N ASN A 4 26.27 11.10 -13.36
CA ASN A 4 24.82 11.15 -13.50
C ASN A 4 24.20 10.12 -12.57
N THR A 5 23.37 10.60 -11.68
CA THR A 5 22.61 9.73 -10.80
C THR A 5 21.25 9.47 -11.43
N VAL A 6 21.01 8.24 -11.83
CA VAL A 6 19.72 7.82 -12.30
C VAL A 6 19.09 6.94 -11.21
N ILE A 7 17.97 7.39 -10.69
CA ILE A 7 17.23 6.63 -9.70
C ILE A 7 16.10 5.93 -10.44
N THR A 8 16.20 4.61 -10.52
CA THR A 8 15.17 3.78 -11.14
C THR A 8 14.39 3.07 -10.05
N VAL A 9 13.09 3.33 -10.00
CA VAL A 9 12.21 2.64 -9.06
C VAL A 9 11.88 1.27 -9.64
N ALA A 10 12.37 0.22 -9.00
CA ALA A 10 12.06 -1.15 -9.39
C ALA A 10 10.65 -1.53 -8.94
N THR A 11 10.00 -2.42 -9.68
CA THR A 11 8.71 -2.99 -9.31
C THR A 11 8.86 -4.21 -8.40
N THR A 12 10.10 -4.66 -8.19
CA THR A 12 10.44 -5.76 -7.27
C THR A 12 11.01 -5.19 -5.99
N GLN A 13 10.72 -5.85 -4.88
CA GLN A 13 11.21 -5.43 -3.59
C GLN A 13 12.65 -5.86 -3.36
N SER A 14 13.29 -5.19 -2.38
CA SER A 14 14.58 -5.60 -1.86
C SER A 14 14.54 -7.06 -1.39
N PRO A 15 15.65 -7.84 -1.57
CA PRO A 15 15.73 -9.19 -1.03
C PRO A 15 15.53 -9.28 0.49
N ASP A 16 15.73 -8.16 1.20
CA ASP A 16 15.57 -8.09 2.65
C ASP A 16 14.17 -7.68 3.09
N ALA A 17 13.21 -7.58 2.16
CA ALA A 17 11.84 -7.23 2.48
C ALA A 17 11.23 -8.27 3.43
N LYS A 18 10.56 -7.77 4.49
CA LYS A 18 9.97 -8.61 5.54
C LYS A 18 8.47 -8.70 5.40
N PRO A 19 7.89 -9.90 5.60
CA PRO A 19 6.42 -10.05 5.62
C PRO A 19 5.82 -9.34 6.84
N ILE A 20 4.70 -8.68 6.61
CA ILE A 20 3.90 -8.02 7.63
C ILE A 20 2.46 -8.52 7.49
N ALA A 21 1.87 -8.94 8.59
CA ALA A 21 0.46 -9.31 8.65
C ALA A 21 -0.32 -8.22 9.40
N VAL A 22 -1.44 -7.81 8.83
CA VAL A 22 -2.31 -6.78 9.41
C VAL A 22 -3.70 -7.38 9.60
N SER A 23 -4.27 -7.14 10.79
CA SER A 23 -5.65 -7.47 11.11
C SER A 23 -6.32 -6.24 11.69
N LYS A 24 -7.46 -5.86 11.13
CA LYS A 24 -8.22 -4.67 11.53
C LYS A 24 -9.70 -4.97 11.58
N THR A 25 -10.41 -4.30 12.48
CA THR A 25 -11.86 -4.23 12.47
C THR A 25 -12.27 -2.91 11.83
N LEU A 26 -13.12 -2.97 10.82
CA LEU A 26 -13.53 -1.79 10.07
C LEU A 26 -14.57 -0.97 10.83
N THR A 27 -14.53 0.32 10.57
CA THR A 27 -15.53 1.28 11.03
C THR A 27 -16.24 1.91 9.81
N THR A 28 -17.13 2.86 10.05
CA THR A 28 -17.77 3.62 8.99
C THR A 28 -16.85 4.69 8.39
N ASN A 29 -15.65 4.85 8.93
CA ASN A 29 -14.59 5.69 8.38
C ASN A 29 -13.51 4.81 7.76
N PHE A 30 -12.80 5.32 6.73
CA PHE A 30 -11.69 4.60 6.15
C PHE A 30 -10.61 4.32 7.19
N THR A 31 -10.21 3.06 7.29
CA THR A 31 -9.17 2.58 8.18
C THR A 31 -7.94 2.20 7.35
N PRO A 32 -6.76 2.76 7.62
CA PRO A 32 -5.54 2.37 6.92
C PRO A 32 -5.18 0.90 7.19
N LEU A 33 -4.91 0.16 6.12
CA LEU A 33 -4.45 -1.23 6.18
C LEU A 33 -2.97 -1.34 5.85
N ILE A 34 -2.52 -0.63 4.81
CA ILE A 34 -1.13 -0.55 4.40
C ILE A 34 -0.79 0.92 4.21
N THR A 35 0.27 1.38 4.86
CA THR A 35 0.86 2.69 4.63
C THR A 35 2.30 2.50 4.21
N VAL A 36 2.66 3.00 3.03
CA VAL A 36 4.00 2.80 2.48
C VAL A 36 4.87 4.01 2.79
N PRO A 37 5.90 3.84 3.65
CA PRO A 37 6.79 4.94 4.01
C PRO A 37 7.93 5.11 3.00
N SER A 38 8.66 6.22 3.13
CA SER A 38 9.98 6.40 2.52
C SER A 38 11.05 5.82 3.44
N PHE A 39 12.18 5.43 2.85
CA PHE A 39 13.33 4.92 3.58
C PHE A 39 14.53 5.83 3.35
N GLU A 40 15.32 6.05 4.39
CA GLU A 40 16.60 6.74 4.26
C GLU A 40 17.63 5.83 3.61
N ILE A 41 18.47 6.44 2.77
CA ILE A 41 19.64 5.78 2.18
C ILE A 41 20.87 6.34 2.89
N PRO A 42 21.41 5.65 3.90
CA PRO A 42 22.50 6.21 4.70
C PRO A 42 23.78 6.48 3.92
N GLU A 43 23.99 5.74 2.83
CA GLU A 43 25.19 5.86 2.01
C GLU A 43 25.15 7.06 1.04
N LEU A 44 23.96 7.65 0.86
CA LEU A 44 23.79 8.74 -0.10
C LEU A 44 23.45 10.03 0.63
N VAL A 45 24.42 10.93 0.67
CA VAL A 45 24.27 12.27 1.25
C VAL A 45 24.69 13.28 0.21
N PHE A 46 23.79 14.17 -0.18
CA PHE A 46 24.06 15.23 -1.13
C PHE A 46 23.80 16.58 -0.47
N GLY A 47 24.83 17.46 -0.48
CA GLY A 47 24.70 18.81 0.04
C GLY A 47 24.27 18.87 1.51
N GLY A 48 24.62 17.86 2.31
CA GLY A 48 24.24 17.78 3.72
C GLY A 48 22.84 17.21 3.97
N SER A 49 22.15 16.76 2.93
CA SER A 49 20.81 16.16 3.04
C SER A 49 20.85 14.67 2.75
N THR A 50 20.16 13.89 3.56
CA THR A 50 19.99 12.45 3.33
C THR A 50 19.03 12.24 2.16
N VAL A 51 19.38 11.32 1.25
CA VAL A 51 18.49 10.91 0.16
C VAL A 51 17.54 9.86 0.68
N LEU A 52 16.25 9.99 0.33
CA LEU A 52 15.23 9.03 0.68
C LEU A 52 14.94 8.12 -0.51
N ALA A 53 14.96 6.81 -0.26
CA ALA A 53 14.47 5.84 -1.24
C ALA A 53 12.97 5.69 -1.12
N PRO A 54 12.23 5.59 -2.24
CA PRO A 54 10.83 5.25 -2.18
C PRO A 54 10.62 3.87 -1.56
N GLY A 55 9.63 3.72 -0.71
CA GLY A 55 9.20 2.42 -0.24
C GLY A 55 8.36 1.72 -1.29
N ILE A 56 8.40 0.39 -1.29
CA ILE A 56 7.54 -0.46 -2.11
C ILE A 56 6.92 -1.50 -1.20
N ALA A 57 5.61 -1.65 -1.27
CA ALA A 57 4.88 -2.75 -0.64
C ALA A 57 4.32 -3.66 -1.71
N GLU A 58 4.51 -4.97 -1.54
CA GLU A 58 3.89 -6.00 -2.38
C GLU A 58 2.91 -6.80 -1.54
N VAL A 59 1.67 -6.86 -1.98
CA VAL A 59 0.63 -7.66 -1.32
C VAL A 59 0.85 -9.11 -1.66
N ILE A 60 1.00 -9.97 -0.64
CA ILE A 60 1.31 -11.40 -0.82
C ILE A 60 0.12 -12.32 -0.48
N SER A 61 -0.99 -11.74 -0.03
CA SER A 61 -2.22 -12.50 0.25
C SER A 61 -3.43 -11.74 -0.31
N PRO A 62 -4.57 -12.41 -0.53
CA PRO A 62 -5.81 -11.67 -0.73
C PRO A 62 -6.15 -10.88 0.54
N LEU A 63 -6.95 -9.83 0.38
CA LEU A 63 -7.61 -9.17 1.51
C LEU A 63 -8.77 -10.08 1.93
N ILE A 64 -8.66 -10.67 3.12
CA ILE A 64 -9.70 -11.54 3.66
C ILE A 64 -10.67 -10.68 4.45
N ILE A 65 -11.94 -10.74 4.07
CA ILE A 65 -13.01 -9.91 4.62
C ILE A 65 -14.03 -10.82 5.27
N SER A 66 -14.21 -10.68 6.59
CA SER A 66 -15.13 -11.55 7.35
C SER A 66 -16.21 -10.72 8.02
N ASN A 67 -17.46 -11.09 7.78
CA ASN A 67 -18.62 -10.47 8.42
C ASN A 67 -18.99 -11.26 9.68
N LYS A 68 -18.91 -10.61 10.83
CA LYS A 68 -19.23 -11.20 12.14
C LYS A 68 -20.70 -11.13 12.49
N THR A 69 -21.51 -10.51 11.66
CA THR A 69 -22.95 -10.29 11.94
C THR A 69 -23.83 -11.15 11.06
N ALA A 70 -25.10 -11.23 11.42
CA ALA A 70 -26.09 -12.01 10.67
C ALA A 70 -26.57 -11.30 9.40
N ASN A 71 -26.35 -10.00 9.27
CA ASN A 71 -26.87 -9.18 8.18
C ASN A 71 -25.79 -8.92 7.14
N THR A 72 -26.20 -8.70 5.89
CA THR A 72 -25.28 -8.26 4.85
C THR A 72 -24.70 -6.89 5.18
N VAL A 73 -23.38 -6.77 5.09
CA VAL A 73 -22.63 -5.52 5.31
C VAL A 73 -21.89 -5.19 4.03
N TYR A 74 -21.82 -3.90 3.69
CA TYR A 74 -21.17 -3.44 2.47
C TYR A 74 -19.84 -2.77 2.80
N ILE A 75 -18.82 -3.05 2.00
CA ILE A 75 -17.49 -2.44 2.19
C ILE A 75 -17.04 -1.68 0.96
N ASP A 76 -16.22 -0.67 1.21
CA ASP A 76 -15.46 0.06 0.19
C ASP A 76 -13.98 -0.12 0.45
N VAL A 77 -13.20 -0.30 -0.61
CA VAL A 77 -11.73 -0.37 -0.57
C VAL A 77 -11.16 0.64 -1.54
N GLN A 78 -10.21 1.44 -1.08
CA GLN A 78 -9.59 2.46 -1.92
C GLN A 78 -8.10 2.61 -1.61
N VAL A 79 -7.40 3.26 -2.54
CA VAL A 79 -6.01 3.69 -2.36
C VAL A 79 -5.98 5.22 -2.37
N PHE A 80 -5.40 5.80 -1.32
CA PHE A 80 -4.98 7.19 -1.33
C PHE A 80 -3.56 7.25 -1.89
N ARG A 81 -3.33 8.08 -2.89
CA ARG A 81 -2.04 8.18 -3.57
C ARG A 81 -1.54 9.61 -3.58
N LEU A 82 -0.27 9.81 -3.19
CA LEU A 82 0.36 11.12 -3.20
C LEU A 82 1.05 11.42 -4.53
N TYR A 83 1.68 10.43 -5.16
CA TYR A 83 2.51 10.62 -6.33
C TYR A 83 2.19 9.63 -7.43
N ASP A 84 2.29 10.08 -8.66
CA ASP A 84 2.26 9.22 -9.84
C ASP A 84 3.72 8.87 -10.22
N TYR A 85 4.12 7.66 -9.90
CA TYR A 85 5.47 7.17 -10.17
C TYR A 85 5.66 6.65 -11.61
N SER A 86 4.60 6.63 -12.42
CA SER A 86 4.74 6.36 -13.85
C SER A 86 5.34 7.53 -14.61
N ALA A 87 5.31 8.72 -14.03
CA ALA A 87 5.96 9.91 -14.59
C ALA A 87 7.39 10.05 -14.06
N ASP A 88 8.27 10.63 -14.87
CA ASP A 88 9.66 10.90 -14.49
C ASP A 88 9.96 12.39 -14.73
N PRO A 89 10.15 13.20 -13.66
CA PRO A 89 10.02 12.85 -12.25
C PRO A 89 8.57 12.58 -11.82
N PRO A 90 8.37 11.91 -10.67
CA PRO A 90 7.02 11.65 -10.17
C PRO A 90 6.21 12.94 -9.98
N ILE A 91 4.94 12.89 -10.34
CA ILE A 91 4.02 14.02 -10.27
C ILE A 91 3.13 13.87 -9.05
N ASP A 92 2.92 14.98 -8.32
CA ASP A 92 1.94 15.02 -7.22
C ASP A 92 0.54 14.87 -7.79
N VAL A 93 -0.18 13.86 -7.34
CA VAL A 93 -1.58 13.63 -7.73
C VAL A 93 -2.56 13.77 -6.57
N THR A 94 -2.13 13.52 -5.35
CA THR A 94 -2.92 13.66 -4.10
C THR A 94 -4.39 13.28 -4.33
N SER A 95 -4.65 12.03 -4.63
CA SER A 95 -5.96 11.58 -5.05
C SER A 95 -6.30 10.23 -4.46
N THR A 96 -7.59 9.90 -4.44
CA THR A 96 -8.07 8.58 -4.04
C THR A 96 -8.56 7.81 -5.25
N PHE A 97 -8.26 6.52 -5.27
CA PHE A 97 -8.69 5.61 -6.33
C PHE A 97 -9.48 4.46 -5.70
N SER A 98 -10.72 4.30 -6.14
CA SER A 98 -11.54 3.19 -5.68
C SER A 98 -11.06 1.88 -6.28
N LEU A 99 -10.83 0.87 -5.44
CA LEU A 99 -10.58 -0.49 -5.90
C LEU A 99 -11.87 -1.29 -5.93
N ALA A 100 -12.80 -0.99 -5.02
CA ALA A 100 -14.10 -1.61 -4.95
C ALA A 100 -15.06 -0.73 -4.16
N THR A 101 -16.31 -0.71 -4.59
CA THR A 101 -17.36 0.10 -3.96
C THR A 101 -18.58 -0.78 -3.70
N ASN A 102 -19.14 -0.66 -2.50
CA ASN A 102 -20.34 -1.40 -2.08
C ASN A 102 -20.25 -2.91 -2.32
N ILE A 103 -19.15 -3.53 -1.91
CA ILE A 103 -19.05 -4.99 -1.97
C ILE A 103 -19.96 -5.58 -0.89
N PRO A 104 -20.98 -6.38 -1.25
CA PRO A 104 -21.83 -7.03 -0.26
C PRO A 104 -21.12 -8.23 0.36
N ILE A 105 -21.02 -8.23 1.68
CA ILE A 105 -20.52 -9.37 2.45
C ILE A 105 -21.70 -9.99 3.18
N PRO A 106 -22.18 -11.16 2.75
CA PRO A 106 -23.31 -11.81 3.42
C PRO A 106 -23.04 -12.09 4.89
N GLY A 107 -24.10 -12.20 5.68
CA GLY A 107 -23.98 -12.47 7.11
C GLY A 107 -23.18 -13.73 7.39
N TYR A 108 -22.27 -13.65 8.35
CA TYR A 108 -21.36 -14.73 8.79
C TYR A 108 -20.52 -15.33 7.66
N ASP A 109 -20.33 -14.61 6.57
CA ASP A 109 -19.54 -15.07 5.44
C ASP A 109 -18.15 -14.44 5.42
N THR A 110 -17.23 -15.07 4.68
CA THR A 110 -15.87 -14.62 4.47
C THR A 110 -15.60 -14.54 2.98
N LEU A 111 -15.12 -13.41 2.52
CA LEU A 111 -14.80 -13.15 1.11
C LEU A 111 -13.31 -12.83 0.94
N PRO A 112 -12.59 -13.56 0.07
CA PRO A 112 -11.26 -13.14 -0.35
C PRO A 112 -11.37 -12.10 -1.46
N PHE A 113 -10.81 -10.91 -1.25
CA PHE A 113 -10.70 -9.89 -2.28
C PHE A 113 -9.30 -9.95 -2.90
N PRO A 114 -9.16 -10.16 -4.22
CA PRO A 114 -7.88 -10.47 -4.84
C PRO A 114 -7.00 -9.22 -4.96
N LEU A 115 -6.13 -9.00 -3.98
CA LEU A 115 -5.11 -7.95 -4.01
C LEU A 115 -3.69 -8.51 -4.10
N ASN A 116 -3.52 -9.83 -4.02
CA ASN A 116 -2.21 -10.46 -4.07
C ASN A 116 -1.50 -10.15 -5.39
N GLY A 117 -0.21 -9.79 -5.30
CA GLY A 117 0.59 -9.34 -6.43
C GLY A 117 0.49 -7.86 -6.73
N GLN A 118 -0.36 -7.11 -6.03
CA GLN A 118 -0.47 -5.66 -6.17
C GLN A 118 0.70 -4.96 -5.51
N PHE A 119 1.24 -3.94 -6.18
CA PHE A 119 2.30 -3.09 -5.63
C PHE A 119 1.72 -1.75 -5.22
N PHE A 120 2.21 -1.24 -4.08
CA PHE A 120 1.96 0.12 -3.62
C PHE A 120 3.29 0.83 -3.40
N TYR A 121 3.31 2.13 -3.64
CA TYR A 121 4.51 2.93 -3.64
C TYR A 121 4.49 3.96 -2.52
N ASN A 122 5.64 4.58 -2.27
CA ASN A 122 5.80 5.60 -1.24
C ASN A 122 4.64 6.60 -1.24
N GLY A 123 4.05 6.79 -0.07
CA GLY A 123 2.92 7.69 0.13
C GLY A 123 1.55 7.06 -0.13
N ASP A 124 1.49 5.86 -0.72
CA ASP A 124 0.22 5.16 -0.90
C ASP A 124 -0.32 4.66 0.43
N VAL A 125 -1.64 4.75 0.59
CA VAL A 125 -2.35 4.17 1.72
C VAL A 125 -3.50 3.33 1.18
N LEU A 126 -3.44 2.02 1.42
CA LEU A 126 -4.58 1.13 1.19
C LEU A 126 -5.51 1.22 2.39
N GLU A 127 -6.75 1.55 2.17
CA GLU A 127 -7.72 1.74 3.25
C GLU A 127 -9.08 1.17 2.88
N ALA A 128 -9.85 0.81 3.89
CA ALA A 128 -11.18 0.24 3.74
C ALA A 128 -12.13 0.75 4.80
N LYS A 129 -13.42 0.73 4.49
CA LYS A 129 -14.50 1.03 5.43
C LYS A 129 -15.68 0.10 5.22
N SER A 130 -16.54 0.01 6.22
CA SER A 130 -17.80 -0.68 6.12
C SER A 130 -18.96 0.26 6.44
N ASN A 131 -20.17 -0.10 6.02
CA ASN A 131 -21.35 0.71 6.35
C ASN A 131 -21.87 0.48 7.76
N VAL A 132 -21.28 -0.47 8.51
CA VAL A 132 -21.63 -0.78 9.91
C VAL A 132 -20.34 -0.87 10.72
N ASN A 133 -20.31 -0.17 11.88
CA ASN A 133 -19.15 -0.25 12.77
C ASN A 133 -19.01 -1.64 13.37
N ASP A 134 -17.77 -2.10 13.48
CA ASP A 134 -17.38 -3.32 14.20
C ASP A 134 -17.99 -4.62 13.65
N ALA A 135 -18.49 -4.59 12.43
CA ALA A 135 -19.12 -5.76 11.79
C ALA A 135 -18.13 -6.58 10.96
N ILE A 136 -17.09 -5.96 10.43
CA ILE A 136 -16.16 -6.56 9.47
C ILE A 136 -14.75 -6.59 10.06
N ASP A 137 -14.16 -7.80 10.06
CA ASP A 137 -12.73 -7.97 10.27
C ASP A 137 -12.06 -8.22 8.94
N VAL A 138 -10.90 -7.59 8.73
CA VAL A 138 -10.07 -7.78 7.55
C VAL A 138 -8.67 -8.20 7.95
N THR A 139 -8.06 -9.07 7.14
CA THR A 139 -6.66 -9.45 7.27
C THR A 139 -5.97 -9.38 5.92
N ILE A 140 -4.75 -8.90 5.92
CA ILE A 140 -3.92 -8.83 4.72
C ILE A 140 -2.46 -9.00 5.10
N SER A 141 -1.68 -9.60 4.21
CA SER A 141 -0.23 -9.75 4.38
C SER A 141 0.48 -9.10 3.21
N TYR A 142 1.55 -8.42 3.50
CA TYR A 142 2.38 -7.77 2.49
C TYR A 142 3.83 -7.77 2.92
N THR A 143 4.72 -7.59 1.96
CA THR A 143 6.13 -7.31 2.21
C THR A 143 6.39 -5.84 1.96
N ILE A 144 7.38 -5.28 2.65
CA ILE A 144 7.76 -3.89 2.48
C ILE A 144 9.28 -3.80 2.39
N GLY A 145 9.76 -2.97 1.48
CA GLY A 145 11.19 -2.76 1.27
C GLY A 145 11.44 -1.46 0.53
N GLN A 146 12.71 -1.23 0.24
CA GLN A 146 13.14 -0.09 -0.57
C GLN A 146 13.09 -0.44 -2.04
N ALA A 147 12.77 0.55 -2.88
CA ALA A 147 13.03 0.44 -4.30
C ALA A 147 14.54 0.35 -4.55
N GLU A 148 14.93 -0.42 -5.57
CA GLU A 148 16.32 -0.45 -5.99
C GLU A 148 16.69 0.86 -6.69
N GLU A 149 17.90 1.33 -6.43
CA GLU A 149 18.45 2.52 -7.03
C GLU A 149 19.71 2.18 -7.78
N PHE A 150 19.90 2.83 -8.92
CA PHE A 150 21.08 2.66 -9.75
C PHE A 150 21.74 4.00 -9.94
N LEU A 151 23.06 4.04 -9.70
CA LEU A 151 23.92 5.19 -9.94
C LEU A 151 24.68 4.93 -11.22
N GLU A 152 24.57 5.84 -12.19
CA GLU A 152 25.29 5.77 -13.46
C GLU A 152 26.17 6.99 -13.61
N ASP A 153 27.36 6.77 -14.15
CA ASP A 153 28.32 7.81 -14.45
C ASP A 153 28.15 8.35 -15.87
#